data_21c1aa86a9df5200d52afaf5e912d037
#
_entry.id   21c1aa86a9df5200d52afaf5e912d037
#
_cell.length_a   1.000
_cell.length_b   1.000
_cell.length_c   1.000
_cell.angle_alpha   90.00
_cell.angle_beta   90.00
_cell.angle_gamma   90.00
#
_symmetry.space_group_name_H-M   'P 1'
#
loop_
_entity.id
_entity.type
_entity.pdbx_description
1 polymer ?
#
loop_
_entity_poly.entity_id
_entity_poly.type
_entity_poly.pdbx_seq_one_letter_code
_entity_poly.pdbx_strand_id
1 'polypeptide(L)'
;EITWRDWSSDVCSSDLGGKGANLAEMTRIGVPVPAGFTITTEACNEYSKTKEFPAGMWDQVVAAMAETEKQTGKKFGDSENPLLVSCRSGAKESMPGMMDTVLNIGLNDVTVASMIKLTNNPRFVYDIYRRLLHMFSSVVLEIADEHFENLLLQYEAEKGYKVDTEMTAEDWKFICDEYKHIVILQYGKEFPQDPVEQIRLATIAVFKSWMGKRAIDYRRAENIPDSLGTAVNICTMVFGNYGDDSATGVAFTRDPIKTWQIGRASCRERV
;
A
#
# COMPACT_ATOMS: atom_id res chain seq x y z
N GLU A 1 -17.03 -7.07 19.07
CA GLU A 1 -16.62 -7.92 17.93
C GLU A 1 -15.76 -7.09 16.99
N ILE A 2 -14.50 -7.48 16.86
CA ILE A 2 -13.56 -6.82 15.98
C ILE A 2 -13.79 -7.42 14.60
N THR A 3 -14.44 -6.69 13.72
CA THR A 3 -14.83 -7.18 12.42
C THR A 3 -14.07 -6.47 11.30
N TRP A 4 -13.53 -7.25 10.38
CA TRP A 4 -13.27 -6.74 9.04
C TRP A 4 -14.61 -6.44 8.38
N ARG A 5 -14.67 -5.44 7.53
CA ARG A 5 -15.86 -5.19 6.71
C ARG A 5 -15.45 -5.07 5.27
N ASP A 6 -16.13 -5.80 4.41
CA ASP A 6 -16.10 -5.52 2.99
C ASP A 6 -16.75 -4.15 2.73
N TRP A 7 -16.51 -3.58 1.59
CA TRP A 7 -17.03 -2.26 1.27
C TRP A 7 -18.50 -2.25 0.86
N SER A 8 -19.19 -3.39 0.92
CA SER A 8 -20.61 -3.53 0.61
C SER A 8 -21.51 -3.43 1.83
N SER A 9 -20.98 -3.48 3.07
CA SER A 9 -21.77 -3.48 4.30
C SER A 9 -22.10 -2.06 4.82
N ASP A 10 -23.18 -1.92 5.59
CA ASP A 10 -23.55 -0.67 6.30
C ASP A 10 -22.47 -0.30 7.31
N VAL A 11 -22.00 0.94 7.25
CA VAL A 11 -20.71 1.33 7.83
C VAL A 11 -20.82 2.54 8.74
N CYS A 12 -20.23 2.40 9.94
CA CYS A 12 -19.90 3.53 10.80
C CYS A 12 -18.50 4.08 10.42
N SER A 13 -18.40 5.36 10.08
CA SER A 13 -17.13 6.01 9.72
C SER A 13 -16.11 6.04 10.86
N SER A 14 -16.55 5.83 12.12
CA SER A 14 -15.66 5.75 13.27
C SER A 14 -14.73 4.53 13.20
N ASP A 15 -15.22 3.40 12.71
CA ASP A 15 -14.54 2.11 12.79
C ASP A 15 -13.68 1.83 11.55
N LEU A 16 -14.12 2.29 10.39
CA LEU A 16 -13.41 2.11 9.12
C LEU A 16 -12.44 3.25 8.79
N GLY A 17 -12.49 4.33 9.56
CA GLY A 17 -11.78 5.54 9.22
C GLY A 17 -12.31 6.19 7.92
N GLY A 18 -11.80 7.38 7.58
CA GLY A 18 -12.31 8.15 6.45
C GLY A 18 -12.13 7.44 5.09
N LYS A 19 -10.99 6.76 4.87
CA LYS A 19 -10.76 6.05 3.60
C LYS A 19 -11.69 4.86 3.43
N GLY A 20 -11.79 3.99 4.44
CA GLY A 20 -12.65 2.80 4.39
C GLY A 20 -14.13 3.17 4.21
N ALA A 21 -14.62 4.14 4.96
CA ALA A 21 -15.98 4.63 4.84
C ALA A 21 -16.29 5.20 3.44
N ASN A 22 -15.38 6.00 2.88
CA ASN A 22 -15.55 6.54 1.54
C ASN A 22 -15.49 5.46 0.44
N LEU A 23 -14.63 4.44 0.58
CA LEU A 23 -14.58 3.32 -0.35
C LEU A 23 -15.88 2.52 -0.32
N ALA A 24 -16.45 2.26 0.86
CA ALA A 24 -17.74 1.62 1.03
C ALA A 24 -18.87 2.43 0.41
N GLU A 25 -18.91 3.74 0.64
CA GLU A 25 -19.93 4.62 0.06
C GLU A 25 -19.83 4.67 -1.48
N MET A 26 -18.61 4.80 -2.03
CA MET A 26 -18.42 4.77 -3.48
C MET A 26 -18.87 3.44 -4.10
N THR A 27 -18.60 2.32 -3.44
CA THR A 27 -19.07 1.00 -3.88
C THR A 27 -20.61 0.95 -3.88
N ARG A 28 -21.25 1.44 -2.82
CA ARG A 28 -22.70 1.45 -2.67
C ARG A 28 -23.42 2.27 -3.74
N ILE A 29 -22.84 3.38 -4.17
CA ILE A 29 -23.40 4.22 -5.25
C ILE A 29 -23.00 3.76 -6.66
N GLY A 30 -22.29 2.62 -6.78
CA GLY A 30 -21.98 2.00 -8.07
C GLY A 30 -20.71 2.52 -8.75
N VAL A 31 -19.85 3.26 -8.04
CA VAL A 31 -18.51 3.61 -8.56
C VAL A 31 -17.65 2.35 -8.59
N PRO A 32 -16.90 2.07 -9.66
CA PRO A 32 -16.04 0.88 -9.76
C PRO A 32 -14.82 1.01 -8.84
N VAL A 33 -15.00 0.63 -7.58
CA VAL A 33 -13.94 0.58 -6.57
C VAL A 33 -13.23 -0.78 -6.67
N PRO A 34 -11.89 -0.83 -6.67
CA PRO A 34 -11.16 -2.09 -6.62
C PRO A 34 -11.53 -2.90 -5.37
N ALA A 35 -11.69 -4.22 -5.51
CA ALA A 35 -12.05 -5.09 -4.39
C ALA A 35 -11.05 -5.00 -3.24
N GLY A 36 -11.53 -5.18 -2.02
CA GLY A 36 -10.72 -5.14 -0.82
C GLY A 36 -11.54 -5.07 0.46
N PHE A 37 -10.88 -4.83 1.57
CA PHE A 37 -11.51 -4.79 2.90
C PHE A 37 -10.75 -3.85 3.84
N THR A 38 -11.38 -3.58 4.99
CA THR A 38 -10.80 -2.71 6.03
C THR A 38 -10.68 -3.47 7.35
N ILE A 39 -9.50 -3.42 7.96
CA ILE A 39 -9.29 -3.78 9.36
C ILE A 39 -9.59 -2.54 10.19
N THR A 40 -10.43 -2.66 11.21
CA THR A 40 -11.03 -1.52 11.93
C THR A 40 -10.05 -0.79 12.86
N THR A 41 -10.41 0.44 13.24
CA THR A 41 -9.65 1.23 14.22
C THR A 41 -9.60 0.56 15.59
N GLU A 42 -10.62 -0.24 15.95
CA GLU A 42 -10.67 -1.00 17.20
C GLU A 42 -9.52 -2.01 17.28
N ALA A 43 -9.22 -2.70 16.16
CA ALA A 43 -8.09 -3.62 16.10
C ALA A 43 -6.75 -2.90 16.33
N CYS A 44 -6.58 -1.70 15.81
CA CYS A 44 -5.41 -0.86 16.07
C CYS A 44 -5.30 -0.48 17.55
N ASN A 45 -6.42 -0.07 18.15
CA ASN A 45 -6.45 0.32 19.56
C ASN A 45 -6.12 -0.85 20.49
N GLU A 46 -6.62 -2.05 20.19
CA GLU A 46 -6.31 -3.25 20.96
C GLU A 46 -4.85 -3.65 20.79
N TYR A 47 -4.35 -3.69 19.54
CA TYR A 47 -2.93 -3.94 19.25
C TYR A 47 -2.02 -2.93 19.95
N SER A 48 -2.41 -1.68 20.04
CA SER A 48 -1.62 -0.64 20.72
C SER A 48 -1.41 -0.92 22.20
N LYS A 49 -2.39 -1.57 22.86
CA LYS A 49 -2.35 -1.95 24.28
C LYS A 49 -1.57 -3.25 24.51
N THR A 50 -1.89 -4.29 23.75
CA THR A 50 -1.40 -5.66 23.97
C THR A 50 -0.11 -5.97 23.20
N LYS A 51 0.16 -5.26 22.11
CA LYS A 51 1.19 -5.55 21.09
C LYS A 51 0.96 -6.89 20.37
N GLU A 52 -0.24 -7.42 20.48
CA GLU A 52 -0.70 -8.63 19.82
C GLU A 52 -1.96 -8.32 19.02
N PHE A 53 -2.20 -9.06 17.96
CA PHE A 53 -3.45 -8.95 17.22
C PHE A 53 -4.62 -9.45 18.09
N PRO A 54 -5.78 -8.79 18.02
CA PRO A 54 -6.98 -9.27 18.68
C PRO A 54 -7.30 -10.72 18.30
N ALA A 55 -7.81 -11.49 19.25
CA ALA A 55 -8.17 -12.89 19.03
C ALA A 55 -9.14 -13.05 17.84
N GLY A 56 -8.83 -13.96 16.93
CA GLY A 56 -9.63 -14.22 15.73
C GLY A 56 -9.54 -13.16 14.63
N MET A 57 -8.82 -12.04 14.83
CA MET A 57 -8.66 -11.01 13.80
C MET A 57 -7.98 -11.58 12.54
N TRP A 58 -6.93 -12.37 12.74
CA TRP A 58 -6.17 -12.89 11.61
C TRP A 58 -6.98 -13.89 10.77
N ASP A 59 -7.81 -14.72 11.40
CA ASP A 59 -8.72 -15.63 10.69
C ASP A 59 -9.72 -14.85 9.81
N GLN A 60 -10.19 -13.69 10.31
CA GLN A 60 -11.07 -12.80 9.55
C GLN A 60 -10.33 -12.16 8.38
N VAL A 61 -9.07 -11.76 8.54
CA VAL A 61 -8.23 -11.23 7.45
C VAL A 61 -8.04 -12.27 6.35
N VAL A 62 -7.78 -13.52 6.72
CA VAL A 62 -7.66 -14.63 5.76
C VAL A 62 -8.98 -14.87 5.02
N ALA A 63 -10.11 -14.87 5.71
CA ALA A 63 -11.42 -15.01 5.09
C ALA A 63 -11.76 -13.85 4.15
N ALA A 64 -11.44 -12.62 4.53
CA ALA A 64 -11.63 -11.43 3.69
C ALA A 64 -10.73 -11.45 2.44
N MET A 65 -9.51 -11.93 2.57
CA MET A 65 -8.62 -12.11 1.43
C MET A 65 -9.20 -13.15 0.45
N ALA A 66 -9.72 -14.27 0.95
CA ALA A 66 -10.36 -15.28 0.10
C ALA A 66 -11.58 -14.74 -0.66
N GLU A 67 -12.39 -13.87 -0.04
CA GLU A 67 -13.49 -13.19 -0.73
C GLU A 67 -12.98 -12.19 -1.78
N THR A 68 -11.91 -11.45 -1.48
CA THR A 68 -11.25 -10.54 -2.43
C THR A 68 -10.69 -11.31 -3.64
N GLU A 69 -10.09 -12.47 -3.42
CA GLU A 69 -9.64 -13.39 -4.47
C GLU A 69 -10.79 -13.82 -5.38
N LYS A 70 -11.90 -14.22 -4.79
CA LYS A 70 -13.11 -14.63 -5.53
C LYS A 70 -13.68 -13.50 -6.38
N GLN A 71 -13.76 -12.28 -5.84
CA GLN A 71 -14.26 -11.10 -6.56
C GLN A 71 -13.34 -10.69 -7.73
N THR A 72 -12.03 -10.87 -7.58
CA THR A 72 -11.04 -10.47 -8.59
C THR A 72 -10.72 -11.57 -9.60
N GLY A 73 -11.01 -12.83 -9.29
CA GLY A 73 -10.55 -13.99 -10.04
C GLY A 73 -9.04 -14.20 -10.00
N LYS A 74 -8.35 -13.54 -9.05
CA LYS A 74 -6.91 -13.65 -8.81
C LYS A 74 -6.66 -14.30 -7.47
N LYS A 75 -5.43 -14.78 -7.23
CA LYS A 75 -5.10 -15.45 -5.97
C LYS A 75 -3.85 -14.86 -5.34
N PHE A 76 -3.90 -14.62 -4.04
CA PHE A 76 -2.81 -14.02 -3.28
C PHE A 76 -1.64 -15.00 -3.15
N GLY A 77 -0.46 -14.61 -3.64
CA GLY A 77 0.71 -15.48 -3.68
C GLY A 77 0.73 -16.56 -4.76
N ASP A 78 -0.23 -16.54 -5.68
CA ASP A 78 -0.30 -17.53 -6.76
C ASP A 78 0.83 -17.34 -7.78
N SER A 79 1.31 -18.48 -8.27
CA SER A 79 2.38 -18.54 -9.29
C SER A 79 1.88 -18.38 -10.74
N GLU A 80 0.57 -18.28 -10.98
CA GLU A 80 -0.01 -18.16 -12.31
C GLU A 80 -0.75 -16.84 -12.51
N ASN A 81 -1.62 -16.46 -11.56
CA ASN A 81 -2.43 -15.23 -11.62
C ASN A 81 -2.42 -14.49 -10.27
N PRO A 82 -1.29 -13.88 -9.88
CA PRO A 82 -1.13 -13.31 -8.56
C PRO A 82 -2.01 -12.09 -8.31
N LEU A 83 -2.66 -12.07 -7.15
CA LEU A 83 -3.33 -10.90 -6.60
C LEU A 83 -2.29 -10.01 -5.90
N LEU A 84 -2.25 -8.73 -6.25
CA LEU A 84 -1.44 -7.74 -5.55
C LEU A 84 -2.34 -6.77 -4.81
N VAL A 85 -1.94 -6.40 -3.60
CA VAL A 85 -2.72 -5.50 -2.75
C VAL A 85 -1.86 -4.37 -2.19
N SER A 86 -2.52 -3.29 -1.80
CA SER A 86 -1.92 -2.23 -0.98
C SER A 86 -2.42 -2.33 0.46
N CYS A 87 -1.56 -1.95 1.41
CA CYS A 87 -1.88 -1.81 2.83
C CYS A 87 -1.74 -0.33 3.19
N ARG A 88 -2.85 0.34 3.49
CA ARG A 88 -2.91 1.79 3.68
C ARG A 88 -3.57 2.14 5.00
N SER A 89 -2.99 3.08 5.73
CA SER A 89 -3.63 3.70 6.89
C SER A 89 -4.92 4.42 6.54
N GLY A 90 -5.88 4.43 7.45
CA GLY A 90 -7.18 5.07 7.28
C GLY A 90 -7.72 5.61 8.59
N ALA A 91 -7.16 6.71 9.12
CA ALA A 91 -7.71 7.39 10.27
C ALA A 91 -9.04 8.09 9.93
N LYS A 92 -9.88 8.35 10.94
CA LYS A 92 -11.12 9.12 10.79
C LYS A 92 -10.84 10.51 10.26
N GLU A 93 -9.87 11.18 10.84
CA GLU A 93 -9.40 12.49 10.39
C GLU A 93 -8.29 12.32 9.35
N SER A 94 -8.31 13.15 8.30
CA SER A 94 -7.28 13.10 7.27
C SER A 94 -5.95 13.63 7.81
N MET A 95 -4.91 12.80 7.73
CA MET A 95 -3.56 13.13 8.21
C MET A 95 -2.55 12.89 7.07
N PRO A 96 -2.50 13.77 6.04
CA PRO A 96 -1.68 13.55 4.84
C PRO A 96 -0.19 13.44 5.17
N GLY A 97 0.47 12.37 4.71
CA GLY A 97 1.91 12.16 4.91
C GLY A 97 2.34 11.77 6.33
N MET A 98 1.39 11.63 7.28
CA MET A 98 1.74 11.34 8.67
C MET A 98 1.82 9.85 8.99
N MET A 99 1.18 9.01 8.19
CA MET A 99 1.10 7.57 8.41
C MET A 99 1.54 6.78 7.16
N ASP A 100 1.94 5.56 7.39
CA ASP A 100 2.59 4.74 6.39
C ASP A 100 1.62 4.04 5.45
N THR A 101 2.15 3.67 4.29
CA THR A 101 1.48 2.91 3.23
C THR A 101 2.48 1.92 2.66
N VAL A 102 2.04 0.70 2.34
CA VAL A 102 2.84 -0.27 1.60
C VAL A 102 2.05 -0.70 0.37
N LEU A 103 2.67 -0.58 -0.79
CA LEU A 103 2.08 -0.93 -2.09
C LEU A 103 2.67 -2.23 -2.62
N ASN A 104 1.97 -2.86 -3.57
CA ASN A 104 2.44 -4.04 -4.31
C ASN A 104 2.70 -5.29 -3.45
N ILE A 105 2.08 -5.38 -2.28
CA ILE A 105 2.17 -6.57 -1.42
C ILE A 105 1.64 -7.79 -2.18
N GLY A 106 2.36 -8.90 -2.09
CA GLY A 106 2.13 -10.11 -2.86
C GLY A 106 3.19 -10.37 -3.92
N LEU A 107 4.03 -9.37 -4.24
CA LEU A 107 5.20 -9.60 -5.08
C LEU A 107 6.32 -10.29 -4.28
N ASN A 108 6.86 -11.31 -4.92
CA ASN A 108 8.05 -12.05 -4.52
C ASN A 108 8.75 -12.58 -5.78
N ASP A 109 9.85 -13.28 -5.64
CA ASP A 109 10.62 -13.75 -6.80
C ASP A 109 9.81 -14.70 -7.71
N VAL A 110 8.84 -15.45 -7.16
CA VAL A 110 7.95 -16.32 -7.93
C VAL A 110 6.87 -15.53 -8.66
N THR A 111 6.17 -14.65 -7.95
CA THR A 111 5.07 -13.87 -8.52
C THR A 111 5.56 -12.82 -9.52
N VAL A 112 6.78 -12.29 -9.37
CA VAL A 112 7.45 -11.43 -10.37
C VAL A 112 7.59 -12.18 -11.70
N ALA A 113 8.09 -13.41 -11.69
CA ALA A 113 8.22 -14.20 -12.91
C ALA A 113 6.86 -14.47 -13.59
N SER A 114 5.82 -14.68 -12.81
CA SER A 114 4.45 -14.87 -13.29
C SER A 114 3.87 -13.60 -13.88
N MET A 115 4.04 -12.47 -13.20
CA MET A 115 3.60 -11.16 -13.68
C MET A 115 4.28 -10.77 -15.00
N ILE A 116 5.56 -11.07 -15.17
CA ILE A 116 6.28 -10.85 -16.44
C ILE A 116 5.63 -11.64 -17.57
N LYS A 117 5.29 -12.90 -17.35
CA LYS A 117 4.62 -13.73 -18.36
C LYS A 117 3.22 -13.19 -18.70
N LEU A 118 2.44 -12.78 -17.69
CA LEU A 118 1.08 -12.29 -17.88
C LEU A 118 1.04 -10.93 -18.59
N THR A 119 1.94 -10.03 -18.23
CA THR A 119 1.95 -8.65 -18.74
C THR A 119 2.75 -8.48 -20.00
N ASN A 120 3.67 -9.41 -20.30
CA ASN A 120 4.70 -9.27 -21.32
C ASN A 120 5.48 -7.94 -21.20
N ASN A 121 5.58 -7.39 -19.99
CA ASN A 121 6.22 -6.11 -19.70
C ASN A 121 7.15 -6.24 -18.47
N PRO A 122 8.36 -6.82 -18.66
CA PRO A 122 9.30 -7.02 -17.55
C PRO A 122 9.74 -5.70 -16.89
N ARG A 123 9.85 -4.61 -17.68
CA ARG A 123 10.22 -3.30 -17.15
C ARG A 123 9.22 -2.82 -16.09
N PHE A 124 7.93 -2.88 -16.40
CA PHE A 124 6.86 -2.53 -15.47
C PHE A 124 6.91 -3.39 -14.19
N VAL A 125 7.08 -4.72 -14.36
CA VAL A 125 7.05 -5.64 -13.21
C VAL A 125 8.25 -5.43 -12.28
N TYR A 126 9.44 -5.21 -12.81
CA TYR A 126 10.61 -4.92 -11.97
C TYR A 126 10.51 -3.53 -11.31
N ASP A 127 9.94 -2.52 -11.98
CA ASP A 127 9.69 -1.21 -11.35
C ASP A 127 8.75 -1.33 -10.15
N ILE A 128 7.61 -2.03 -10.28
CA ILE A 128 6.70 -2.22 -9.14
C ILE A 128 7.28 -3.10 -8.04
N TYR A 129 8.15 -4.05 -8.39
CA TYR A 129 8.86 -4.88 -7.40
C TYR A 129 9.90 -4.05 -6.65
N ARG A 130 10.70 -3.25 -7.33
CA ARG A 130 11.64 -2.30 -6.72
C ARG A 130 10.92 -1.37 -5.73
N ARG A 131 9.74 -0.85 -6.11
CA ARG A 131 8.93 0.01 -5.23
C ARG A 131 8.44 -0.73 -3.98
N LEU A 132 8.06 -2.01 -4.11
CA LEU A 132 7.73 -2.83 -2.92
C LEU A 132 8.96 -3.01 -2.04
N LEU A 133 10.10 -3.44 -2.62
CA LEU A 133 11.34 -3.68 -1.87
C LEU A 133 11.74 -2.44 -1.07
N HIS A 134 11.78 -1.26 -1.69
CA HIS A 134 12.13 -0.02 -1.02
C HIS A 134 11.11 0.32 0.08
N MET A 135 9.84 0.47 -0.28
CA MET A 135 8.79 0.91 0.64
C MET A 135 8.57 -0.06 1.80
N PHE A 136 8.59 -1.36 1.53
CA PHE A 136 8.48 -2.37 2.59
C PHE A 136 9.68 -2.33 3.53
N SER A 137 10.87 -2.19 2.97
CA SER A 137 12.09 -2.17 3.77
C SER A 137 12.17 -0.93 4.66
N SER A 138 11.79 0.24 4.16
CA SER A 138 11.81 1.46 4.95
C SER A 138 10.68 1.51 5.99
N VAL A 139 9.46 1.13 5.61
CA VAL A 139 8.28 1.23 6.47
C VAL A 139 8.19 0.07 7.47
N VAL A 140 8.45 -1.15 7.01
CA VAL A 140 8.19 -2.37 7.79
C VAL A 140 9.44 -2.86 8.50
N LEU A 141 10.59 -2.86 7.81
CA LEU A 141 11.86 -3.31 8.36
C LEU A 141 12.65 -2.16 9.02
N GLU A 142 12.14 -0.94 8.95
CA GLU A 142 12.72 0.26 9.57
C GLU A 142 14.17 0.55 9.10
N ILE A 143 14.47 0.19 7.82
CA ILE A 143 15.76 0.50 7.17
C ILE A 143 15.69 1.92 6.61
N ALA A 144 16.73 2.71 6.83
CA ALA A 144 16.77 4.10 6.37
C ALA A 144 16.68 4.23 4.84
N ASP A 145 15.82 5.14 4.37
CA ASP A 145 15.53 5.37 2.94
C ASP A 145 16.80 5.72 2.14
N GLU A 146 17.73 6.40 2.78
CA GLU A 146 18.98 6.85 2.15
C GLU A 146 19.82 5.71 1.56
N HIS A 147 19.72 4.50 2.09
CA HIS A 147 20.45 3.35 1.53
C HIS A 147 19.94 3.00 0.13
N PHE A 148 18.63 3.08 -0.08
CA PHE A 148 17.96 2.76 -1.35
C PHE A 148 18.08 3.91 -2.34
N GLU A 149 17.84 5.13 -1.88
CA GLU A 149 17.91 6.35 -2.70
C GLU A 149 19.32 6.60 -3.23
N ASN A 150 20.35 6.49 -2.37
CA ASN A 150 21.73 6.72 -2.79
C ASN A 150 22.18 5.70 -3.84
N LEU A 151 21.80 4.42 -3.70
CA LEU A 151 22.11 3.40 -4.69
C LEU A 151 21.46 3.72 -6.04
N LEU A 152 20.19 4.10 -6.04
CA LEU A 152 19.46 4.43 -7.27
C LEU A 152 20.09 5.66 -7.94
N LEU A 153 20.31 6.74 -7.20
CA LEU A 153 20.92 7.97 -7.72
C LEU A 153 22.34 7.73 -8.28
N GLN A 154 23.14 6.91 -7.60
CA GLN A 154 24.46 6.55 -8.10
C GLN A 154 24.37 5.77 -9.42
N TYR A 155 23.49 4.78 -9.49
CA TYR A 155 23.30 3.98 -10.70
C TYR A 155 22.82 4.82 -11.88
N GLU A 156 21.84 5.70 -11.66
CA GLU A 156 21.36 6.64 -12.68
C GLU A 156 22.46 7.56 -13.18
N ALA A 157 23.28 8.10 -12.28
CA ALA A 157 24.41 8.95 -12.64
C ALA A 157 25.48 8.19 -13.45
N GLU A 158 25.82 6.95 -13.08
CA GLU A 158 26.76 6.10 -13.82
C GLU A 158 26.27 5.78 -15.24
N LYS A 159 24.97 5.58 -15.42
CA LYS A 159 24.33 5.31 -16.73
C LYS A 159 24.02 6.57 -17.52
N GLY A 160 24.04 7.74 -16.88
CA GLY A 160 23.67 9.01 -17.50
C GLY A 160 22.17 9.22 -17.67
N TYR A 161 21.32 8.48 -16.93
CA TYR A 161 19.88 8.63 -16.92
C TYR A 161 19.45 9.90 -16.19
N LYS A 162 18.37 10.53 -16.65
CA LYS A 162 17.81 11.75 -16.04
C LYS A 162 16.46 11.50 -15.37
N VAL A 163 15.78 10.47 -15.78
CA VAL A 163 14.44 10.11 -15.28
C VAL A 163 14.28 8.58 -15.27
N ASP A 164 13.52 8.07 -14.33
CA ASP A 164 13.19 6.65 -14.15
C ASP A 164 12.68 5.97 -15.43
N THR A 165 12.05 6.74 -16.34
CA THR A 165 11.50 6.22 -17.60
C THR A 165 12.56 5.77 -18.60
N GLU A 166 13.81 6.21 -18.45
CA GLU A 166 14.93 5.82 -19.31
C GLU A 166 15.52 4.45 -18.90
N MET A 167 15.24 3.99 -17.69
CA MET A 167 15.74 2.72 -17.18
C MET A 167 15.07 1.53 -17.87
N THR A 168 15.88 0.54 -18.24
CA THR A 168 15.44 -0.70 -18.89
C THR A 168 14.93 -1.73 -17.87
N ALA A 169 14.42 -2.85 -18.35
CA ALA A 169 14.02 -3.97 -17.50
C ALA A 169 15.22 -4.60 -16.76
N GLU A 170 16.37 -4.67 -17.44
CA GLU A 170 17.61 -5.17 -16.89
C GLU A 170 18.15 -4.28 -15.77
N ASP A 171 18.05 -2.96 -15.94
CA ASP A 171 18.44 -1.98 -14.93
C ASP A 171 17.57 -2.13 -13.67
N TRP A 172 16.25 -2.18 -13.84
CA TRP A 172 15.34 -2.38 -12.71
C TRP A 172 15.53 -3.72 -12.02
N LYS A 173 15.82 -4.79 -12.78
CA LYS A 173 16.16 -6.08 -12.20
C LYS A 173 17.40 -5.99 -11.34
N PHE A 174 18.46 -5.34 -11.85
CA PHE A 174 19.70 -5.12 -11.10
C PHE A 174 19.42 -4.35 -9.79
N ILE A 175 18.67 -3.26 -9.85
CA ILE A 175 18.29 -2.48 -8.65
C ILE A 175 17.50 -3.33 -7.65
N CYS A 176 16.57 -4.19 -8.10
CA CYS A 176 15.87 -5.12 -7.21
C CYS A 176 16.82 -6.08 -6.49
N ASP A 177 17.81 -6.62 -7.20
CA ASP A 177 18.76 -7.54 -6.62
C ASP A 177 19.67 -6.82 -5.60
N GLU A 178 20.13 -5.60 -5.90
CA GLU A 178 20.91 -4.79 -4.97
C GLU A 178 20.08 -4.35 -3.73
N TYR A 179 18.79 -4.02 -3.91
CA TYR A 179 17.91 -3.71 -2.77
C TYR A 179 17.74 -4.90 -1.83
N LYS A 180 17.65 -6.13 -2.37
CA LYS A 180 17.64 -7.35 -1.54
C LYS A 180 18.96 -7.52 -0.78
N HIS A 181 20.11 -7.19 -1.37
CA HIS A 181 21.41 -7.17 -0.67
C HIS A 181 21.43 -6.15 0.47
N ILE A 182 20.91 -4.92 0.24
CA ILE A 182 20.79 -3.91 1.31
C ILE A 182 19.95 -4.47 2.46
N VAL A 183 18.83 -5.13 2.18
CA VAL A 183 17.98 -5.74 3.22
C VAL A 183 18.78 -6.75 4.05
N ILE A 184 19.52 -7.64 3.41
CA ILE A 184 20.35 -8.63 4.13
C ILE A 184 21.39 -7.92 5.01
N LEU A 185 22.05 -6.89 4.50
CA LEU A 185 23.10 -6.17 5.23
C LEU A 185 22.55 -5.37 6.41
N GLN A 186 21.40 -4.73 6.28
CA GLN A 186 20.84 -3.82 7.29
C GLN A 186 19.92 -4.54 8.28
N TYR A 187 19.10 -5.48 7.79
CA TYR A 187 18.13 -6.21 8.60
C TYR A 187 18.64 -7.56 9.11
N GLY A 188 19.70 -8.11 8.48
CA GLY A 188 20.29 -9.40 8.86
C GLY A 188 19.49 -10.63 8.41
N LYS A 189 18.45 -10.46 7.60
CA LYS A 189 17.62 -11.53 7.03
C LYS A 189 17.24 -11.18 5.59
N GLU A 190 16.83 -12.19 4.84
CA GLU A 190 16.27 -11.98 3.50
C GLU A 190 14.94 -11.22 3.53
N PHE A 191 14.62 -10.55 2.42
CA PHE A 191 13.31 -9.93 2.22
C PHE A 191 12.20 -10.98 2.30
N PRO A 192 11.10 -10.75 3.04
CA PRO A 192 10.01 -11.72 3.20
C PRO A 192 9.39 -12.13 1.86
N GLN A 193 9.51 -13.40 1.51
CA GLN A 193 8.96 -13.95 0.26
C GLN A 193 7.54 -14.50 0.42
N ASP A 194 7.06 -14.73 1.65
CA ASP A 194 5.67 -15.15 1.91
C ASP A 194 4.72 -13.94 1.88
N PRO A 195 3.76 -13.87 0.92
CA PRO A 195 2.80 -12.78 0.84
C PRO A 195 1.94 -12.62 2.10
N VAL A 196 1.61 -13.70 2.78
CA VAL A 196 0.83 -13.66 4.03
C VAL A 196 1.63 -13.00 5.14
N GLU A 197 2.92 -13.29 5.23
CA GLU A 197 3.81 -12.63 6.18
C GLU A 197 4.03 -11.16 5.80
N GLN A 198 4.13 -10.82 4.51
CA GLN A 198 4.23 -9.44 4.05
C GLN A 198 3.02 -8.60 4.53
N ILE A 199 1.79 -9.08 4.32
CA ILE A 199 0.60 -8.33 4.73
C ILE A 199 0.46 -8.26 6.25
N ARG A 200 0.89 -9.31 6.97
CA ARG A 200 0.91 -9.32 8.43
C ARG A 200 1.85 -8.25 8.98
N LEU A 201 3.06 -8.20 8.49
CA LEU A 201 4.06 -7.22 8.91
C LEU A 201 3.67 -5.79 8.51
N ALA A 202 3.13 -5.59 7.29
CA ALA A 202 2.64 -4.30 6.84
C ALA A 202 1.48 -3.78 7.70
N THR A 203 0.56 -4.66 8.13
CA THR A 203 -0.53 -4.30 9.05
C THR A 203 0.03 -3.82 10.40
N ILE A 204 1.03 -4.52 10.94
CA ILE A 204 1.72 -4.10 12.17
C ILE A 204 2.36 -2.73 11.99
N ALA A 205 3.08 -2.50 10.88
CA ALA A 205 3.73 -1.23 10.61
C ALA A 205 2.72 -0.08 10.53
N VAL A 206 1.58 -0.28 9.85
CA VAL A 206 0.50 0.71 9.80
C VAL A 206 -0.07 0.99 11.19
N PHE A 207 -0.31 -0.01 12.03
CA PHE A 207 -0.75 0.20 13.41
C PHE A 207 0.28 0.98 14.23
N LYS A 208 1.56 0.63 14.12
CA LYS A 208 2.66 1.35 14.79
C LYS A 208 2.77 2.80 14.33
N SER A 209 2.52 3.10 13.04
CA SER A 209 2.64 4.45 12.48
C SER A 209 1.67 5.45 13.12
N TRP A 210 0.53 4.99 13.68
CA TRP A 210 -0.37 5.82 14.48
C TRP A 210 0.33 6.44 15.69
N MET A 211 1.25 5.70 16.32
CA MET A 211 2.04 6.17 17.46
C MET A 211 3.42 6.69 17.05
N GLY A 212 3.68 6.84 15.76
CA GLY A 212 4.88 7.46 15.24
C GLY A 212 4.95 8.96 15.57
N LYS A 213 6.16 9.49 15.72
CA LYS A 213 6.37 10.89 16.12
C LYS A 213 5.63 11.88 15.22
N ARG A 214 5.72 11.73 13.90
CA ARG A 214 5.01 12.60 12.93
C ARG A 214 3.51 12.62 13.16
N ALA A 215 2.91 11.45 13.39
CA ALA A 215 1.48 11.32 13.62
C ALA A 215 1.05 11.90 14.98
N ILE A 216 1.84 11.70 16.03
CA ILE A 216 1.60 12.27 17.36
C ILE A 216 1.68 13.79 17.32
N ASP A 217 2.72 14.36 16.72
CA ASP A 217 2.92 15.81 16.66
C ASP A 217 1.79 16.47 15.86
N TYR A 218 1.37 15.86 14.73
CA TYR A 218 0.23 16.34 13.94
C TYR A 218 -1.08 16.31 14.75
N ARG A 219 -1.38 15.17 15.40
CA ARG A 219 -2.61 15.03 16.20
C ARG A 219 -2.67 16.05 17.35
N ARG A 220 -1.54 16.34 18.00
CA ARG A 220 -1.47 17.38 19.04
C ARG A 220 -1.76 18.76 18.46
N ALA A 221 -1.21 19.08 17.29
CA ALA A 221 -1.45 20.39 16.64
C ALA A 221 -2.92 20.57 16.22
N GLU A 222 -3.55 19.48 15.73
CA GLU A 222 -4.94 19.51 15.24
C GLU A 222 -5.98 19.11 16.32
N ASN A 223 -5.57 18.90 17.57
CA ASN A 223 -6.43 18.46 18.68
C ASN A 223 -7.19 17.14 18.39
N ILE A 224 -6.57 16.21 17.70
CA ILE A 224 -7.13 14.88 17.37
C ILE A 224 -6.82 13.90 18.51
N PRO A 225 -7.82 13.23 19.09
CA PRO A 225 -7.60 12.28 20.20
C PRO A 225 -6.78 11.04 19.77
N ASP A 226 -5.83 10.64 20.59
CA ASP A 226 -5.02 9.42 20.37
C ASP A 226 -5.87 8.15 20.34
N SER A 227 -7.01 8.14 21.03
CA SER A 227 -7.94 7.01 21.14
C SER A 227 -8.68 6.66 19.85
N LEU A 228 -8.64 7.52 18.82
CA LEU A 228 -9.31 7.24 17.55
C LEU A 228 -8.70 6.07 16.80
N GLY A 229 -7.38 5.86 16.92
CA GLY A 229 -6.70 4.81 16.18
C GLY A 229 -6.67 5.02 14.65
N THR A 230 -6.10 4.07 13.96
CA THR A 230 -6.14 4.02 12.49
C THR A 230 -6.71 2.68 12.01
N ALA A 231 -7.57 2.72 11.01
CA ALA A 231 -7.93 1.53 10.25
C ALA A 231 -6.81 1.16 9.26
N VAL A 232 -6.84 -0.08 8.78
CA VAL A 232 -5.96 -0.55 7.70
C VAL A 232 -6.82 -0.95 6.51
N ASN A 233 -6.65 -0.26 5.40
CA ASN A 233 -7.36 -0.56 4.16
C ASN A 233 -6.49 -1.44 3.27
N ILE A 234 -6.94 -2.66 3.03
CA ILE A 234 -6.34 -3.59 2.09
C ILE A 234 -7.12 -3.50 0.78
N CYS A 235 -6.46 -3.11 -0.29
CA CYS A 235 -7.12 -2.81 -1.56
C CYS A 235 -6.34 -3.42 -2.71
N THR A 236 -7.02 -4.07 -3.62
CA THR A 236 -6.43 -4.59 -4.86
C THR A 236 -5.71 -3.48 -5.62
N MET A 237 -4.51 -3.77 -6.10
CA MET A 237 -3.72 -2.84 -6.90
C MET A 237 -4.30 -2.69 -8.31
N VAL A 238 -4.38 -1.44 -8.76
CA VAL A 238 -4.58 -1.04 -10.15
C VAL A 238 -3.44 -0.11 -10.56
N PHE A 239 -2.98 -0.22 -11.79
CA PHE A 239 -1.73 0.39 -12.22
C PHE A 239 -1.96 1.41 -13.32
N GLY A 240 -1.62 2.67 -13.05
CA GLY A 240 -1.65 3.75 -14.04
C GLY A 240 -0.40 3.80 -14.93
N ASN A 241 0.60 2.96 -14.65
CA ASN A 241 1.84 2.82 -15.41
C ASN A 241 1.96 1.45 -16.12
N TYR A 242 0.84 0.75 -16.29
CA TYR A 242 0.82 -0.58 -16.90
C TYR A 242 1.18 -0.56 -18.40
N GLY A 243 0.68 0.41 -19.12
CA GLY A 243 0.88 0.53 -20.56
C GLY A 243 0.55 1.94 -21.08
N ASP A 244 0.64 2.10 -22.39
CA ASP A 244 0.44 3.41 -23.04
C ASP A 244 -1.00 3.95 -22.96
N ASP A 245 -1.96 3.09 -22.69
CA ASP A 245 -3.36 3.38 -22.50
C ASP A 245 -3.77 3.51 -21.00
N SER A 246 -2.79 3.43 -20.11
CA SER A 246 -3.03 3.49 -18.67
C SER A 246 -2.65 4.86 -18.11
N ALA A 247 -3.42 5.36 -17.13
CA ALA A 247 -3.17 6.64 -16.51
C ALA A 247 -3.58 6.65 -15.02
N THR A 248 -2.96 7.55 -14.26
CA THR A 248 -3.35 7.86 -12.88
C THR A 248 -3.69 9.34 -12.80
N GLY A 249 -4.77 9.67 -12.10
CA GLY A 249 -5.19 11.05 -11.92
C GLY A 249 -5.79 11.33 -10.54
N VAL A 250 -5.94 12.60 -10.23
CA VAL A 250 -6.65 13.08 -9.03
C VAL A 250 -7.77 14.00 -9.49
N ALA A 251 -9.00 13.69 -9.06
CA ALA A 251 -10.16 14.51 -9.31
C ALA A 251 -10.61 15.20 -8.01
N PHE A 252 -10.93 16.47 -8.12
CA PHE A 252 -11.51 17.24 -7.03
C PHE A 252 -12.94 17.63 -7.40
N THR A 253 -13.87 17.45 -6.49
CA THR A 253 -15.26 17.88 -6.68
C THR A 253 -15.41 19.41 -6.66
N ARG A 254 -14.42 20.12 -6.10
CA ARG A 254 -14.33 21.58 -6.09
C ARG A 254 -12.89 22.00 -6.38
N ASP A 255 -12.71 23.19 -6.92
CA ASP A 255 -11.38 23.78 -7.09
C ASP A 255 -10.77 24.03 -5.69
N PRO A 256 -9.61 23.42 -5.35
CA PRO A 256 -8.98 23.60 -4.05
C PRO A 256 -8.49 25.04 -3.79
N ILE A 257 -8.34 25.85 -4.85
CA ILE A 257 -7.91 27.25 -4.76
C ILE A 257 -9.13 28.19 -4.80
N LYS A 258 -10.15 27.84 -5.61
CA LYS A 258 -11.36 28.63 -5.80
C LYS A 258 -12.57 27.81 -5.37
N THR A 259 -12.96 27.90 -4.12
CA THR A 259 -13.98 27.07 -3.47
C THR A 259 -15.38 27.10 -4.12
N TRP A 260 -15.62 28.02 -5.06
CA TRP A 260 -16.90 28.18 -5.78
C TRP A 260 -16.95 27.53 -7.16
N GLN A 261 -15.80 27.06 -7.71
CA GLN A 261 -15.80 26.32 -8.99
C GLN A 261 -15.94 24.82 -8.75
N ILE A 262 -16.95 24.22 -9.39
CA ILE A 262 -17.23 22.77 -9.35
C ILE A 262 -16.36 22.09 -10.43
N GLY A 263 -15.59 21.09 -10.03
CA GLY A 263 -14.93 20.14 -10.91
C GLY A 263 -13.59 20.60 -11.49
N ARG A 264 -12.49 20.09 -10.93
CA ARG A 264 -11.17 20.09 -11.54
C ARG A 264 -10.61 18.67 -11.52
N ALA A 265 -10.33 18.13 -12.70
CA ALA A 265 -9.54 16.92 -12.83
C ALA A 265 -8.10 17.31 -13.14
N SER A 266 -7.14 16.75 -12.41
CA SER A 266 -5.71 16.87 -12.69
C SER A 266 -5.23 15.47 -13.03
N CYS A 267 -4.90 15.21 -14.29
CA CYS A 267 -4.14 14.04 -14.68
C CYS A 267 -2.66 14.33 -14.36
N ARG A 268 -2.05 13.52 -13.50
CA ARG A 268 -0.59 13.46 -13.46
C ARG A 268 -0.12 12.64 -14.64
N GLU A 269 0.80 13.20 -15.39
CA GLU A 269 1.55 12.43 -16.39
C GLU A 269 2.17 11.19 -15.74
N ARG A 270 2.36 10.17 -16.55
CA ARG A 270 2.95 8.88 -16.18
C ARG A 270 4.26 9.09 -15.43
N VAL A 271 4.35 8.55 -14.26
CA VAL A 271 5.60 8.42 -13.51
C VAL A 271 6.03 6.96 -13.56
#